data_625bf83dffe4fbf202f9411228bff8d0
#
_entry.id   625bf83dffe4fbf202f9411228bff8d0
#
_cell.length_a   1.000
_cell.length_b   1.000
_cell.length_c   1.000
_cell.angle_alpha   90.00
_cell.angle_beta   90.00
_cell.angle_gamma   90.00
#
_symmetry.space_group_name_H-M   'P 1'
#
loop_
_entity.id
_entity.type
_entity.pdbx_description
1 polymer ?
#
loop_
_entity_poly.entity_id
_entity_poly.type
_entity_poly.pdbx_seq_one_letter_code
_entity_poly.pdbx_strand_id
1 'polypeptide(L)'
;LTPDDQWMYLPKVKRVKRIASQNKSGPFMSSEFAYEDMASFELEKYTFNYLRDDEFDGQSVFVVEQTPVDKFSGYSKQLAFIDQEHYRLLKMDFFDKKGDLLKTLILEDYELYLDQYWRPHTSEMFNEQTGKSTAMFINEIEFKTGLKDSDLDKDSLKRAR
;
A
#
# COMPACT_ATOMS: atom_id res chain seq x y z
N LEU A 1 5.98 9.57 16.45
CA LEU A 1 6.10 9.17 15.04
C LEU A 1 6.82 10.25 14.26
N THR A 2 7.94 9.91 13.64
CA THR A 2 8.61 10.80 12.68
C THR A 2 7.76 10.80 11.41
N PRO A 3 7.36 11.97 10.87
CA PRO A 3 6.61 12.00 9.62
C PRO A 3 7.42 11.37 8.49
N ASP A 4 6.81 10.51 7.70
CA ASP A 4 7.44 9.96 6.50
C ASP A 4 7.68 11.06 5.48
N ASP A 5 8.90 11.11 4.98
CA ASP A 5 9.23 11.92 3.82
C ASP A 5 9.17 11.04 2.56
N GLN A 6 8.29 11.40 1.63
CA GLN A 6 8.21 10.76 0.32
C GLN A 6 8.80 11.69 -0.75
N TRP A 7 9.63 11.09 -1.60
CA TRP A 7 10.29 11.80 -2.69
C TRP A 7 10.09 11.03 -4.00
N MET A 8 9.78 11.74 -5.06
CA MET A 8 9.63 11.17 -6.40
C MET A 8 10.59 11.83 -7.37
N TYR A 9 11.34 11.02 -8.10
CA TYR A 9 12.15 11.51 -9.22
C TYR A 9 11.31 11.54 -10.50
N LEU A 10 11.37 12.68 -11.20
CA LEU A 10 10.71 12.89 -12.49
C LEU A 10 11.76 12.91 -13.61
N PRO A 11 11.99 11.77 -14.32
CA PRO A 11 13.08 11.65 -15.30
C PRO A 11 13.01 12.67 -16.43
N LYS A 12 11.80 12.93 -16.95
CA LYS A 12 11.58 13.88 -18.08
C LYS A 12 12.09 15.30 -17.77
N VAL A 13 11.97 15.75 -16.52
CA VAL A 13 12.39 17.09 -16.09
C VAL A 13 13.61 17.05 -15.18
N LYS A 14 14.19 15.87 -14.95
CA LYS A 14 15.38 15.63 -14.10
C LYS A 14 15.27 16.27 -12.71
N ARG A 15 14.08 16.20 -12.10
CA ARG A 15 13.80 16.81 -10.79
C ARG A 15 13.33 15.78 -9.78
N VAL A 16 13.78 15.95 -8.53
CA VAL A 16 13.23 15.27 -7.37
C VAL A 16 12.16 16.18 -6.77
N LYS A 17 10.94 15.64 -6.61
CA LYS A 17 9.80 16.33 -6.00
C LYS A 17 9.51 15.70 -4.64
N ARG A 18 9.42 16.52 -3.59
CA ARG A 18 8.89 16.08 -2.30
C ARG A 18 7.37 16.03 -2.35
N ILE A 19 6.80 14.96 -1.84
CA ILE A 19 5.35 14.81 -1.66
C ILE A 19 5.02 15.33 -0.26
N ALA A 20 4.30 16.45 -0.17
CA ALA A 20 3.91 17.00 1.12
C ALA A 20 2.91 16.07 1.80
N SER A 21 2.97 15.94 3.13
CA SER A 21 2.12 15.04 3.92
C SER A 21 0.62 15.28 3.68
N GLN A 22 0.21 16.54 3.47
CA GLN A 22 -1.17 16.89 3.14
C GLN A 22 -1.62 16.46 1.74
N ASN A 23 -0.70 16.02 0.87
CA ASN A 23 -0.99 15.56 -0.50
C ASN A 23 -0.83 14.05 -0.65
N LYS A 24 -0.64 13.32 0.45
CA LYS A 24 -0.40 11.87 0.41
C LYS A 24 -1.61 11.07 -0.07
N SER A 25 -2.82 11.61 0.06
CA SER A 25 -4.06 11.03 -0.49
C SER A 25 -4.23 11.24 -2.00
N GLY A 26 -3.34 12.02 -2.63
CA GLY A 26 -3.37 12.21 -4.08
C GLY A 26 -2.90 10.98 -4.86
N PRO A 27 -3.28 10.89 -6.16
CA PRO A 27 -2.96 9.72 -6.99
C PRO A 27 -1.45 9.60 -7.25
N PHE A 28 -0.91 8.41 -7.04
CA PHE A 28 0.46 8.07 -7.40
C PHE A 28 0.56 7.89 -8.93
N MET A 29 1.33 8.77 -9.58
CA MET A 29 1.58 8.75 -11.04
C MET A 29 0.32 8.63 -11.92
N SER A 30 -0.79 9.24 -11.52
CA SER A 30 -2.09 9.18 -12.20
C SER A 30 -2.74 7.78 -12.20
N SER A 31 -2.33 6.90 -11.30
CA SER A 31 -2.94 5.59 -11.06
C SER A 31 -4.06 5.69 -10.02
N GLU A 32 -4.77 4.58 -9.79
CA GLU A 32 -5.74 4.47 -8.69
C GLU A 32 -5.09 4.24 -7.32
N PHE A 33 -3.76 3.99 -7.27
CA PHE A 33 -3.00 4.02 -6.01
C PHE A 33 -2.76 5.45 -5.55
N ALA A 34 -2.90 5.72 -4.25
CA ALA A 34 -2.50 6.98 -3.64
C ALA A 34 -1.03 6.92 -3.16
N TYR A 35 -0.39 8.07 -2.93
CA TYR A 35 0.95 8.09 -2.32
C TYR A 35 0.98 7.41 -0.95
N GLU A 36 -0.10 7.47 -0.16
CA GLU A 36 -0.18 6.79 1.13
C GLU A 36 -0.28 5.27 1.01
N ASP A 37 -0.79 4.73 -0.11
CA ASP A 37 -0.82 3.28 -0.35
C ASP A 37 0.58 2.72 -0.66
N MET A 38 1.49 3.57 -1.13
CA MET A 38 2.87 3.23 -1.44
C MET A 38 3.83 3.45 -0.25
N ALA A 39 3.32 3.92 0.89
CA ALA A 39 4.10 4.11 2.10
C ALA A 39 4.30 2.78 2.85
N SER A 40 5.35 2.72 3.66
CA SER A 40 5.56 1.58 4.56
C SER A 40 4.41 1.46 5.56
N PHE A 41 3.91 0.24 5.70
CA PHE A 41 2.92 -0.08 6.72
C PHE A 41 3.60 -0.08 8.10
N GLU A 42 3.04 0.66 9.04
CA GLU A 42 3.47 0.72 10.44
C GLU A 42 2.24 0.66 11.34
N LEU A 43 2.28 -0.21 12.34
CA LEU A 43 1.13 -0.44 13.25
C LEU A 43 0.68 0.85 13.94
N GLU A 44 1.62 1.70 14.33
CA GLU A 44 1.35 2.94 15.05
C GLU A 44 0.62 4.00 14.21
N LYS A 45 0.55 3.80 12.89
CA LYS A 45 -0.19 4.69 11.98
C LYS A 45 -1.69 4.43 11.97
N TYR A 46 -2.14 3.35 12.64
CA TYR A 46 -3.53 2.92 12.63
C TYR A 46 -4.01 2.53 14.02
N THR A 47 -5.32 2.60 14.22
CA THR A 47 -6.02 1.85 15.27
C THR A 47 -6.74 0.67 14.62
N PHE A 48 -6.80 -0.46 15.34
CA PHE A 48 -7.33 -1.72 14.80
C PHE A 48 -8.53 -2.21 15.61
N ASN A 49 -9.50 -2.78 14.92
CA ASN A 49 -10.64 -3.47 15.52
C ASN A 49 -10.93 -4.75 14.73
N TYR A 50 -10.84 -5.91 15.39
CA TYR A 50 -11.29 -7.16 14.79
C TYR A 50 -12.81 -7.14 14.67
N LEU A 51 -13.34 -7.45 13.48
CA LEU A 51 -14.78 -7.43 13.23
C LEU A 51 -15.38 -8.83 13.24
N ARG A 52 -14.82 -9.76 12.47
CA ARG A 52 -15.37 -11.12 12.28
C ARG A 52 -14.41 -12.01 11.51
N ASP A 53 -14.70 -13.31 11.53
CA ASP A 53 -14.24 -14.26 10.52
C ASP A 53 -15.14 -14.18 9.28
N ASP A 54 -14.56 -14.46 8.12
CA ASP A 54 -15.25 -14.42 6.82
C ASP A 54 -14.56 -15.40 5.85
N GLU A 55 -15.05 -15.46 4.62
CA GLU A 55 -14.41 -16.18 3.51
C GLU A 55 -14.15 -15.21 2.34
N PHE A 56 -12.99 -15.31 1.74
CA PHE A 56 -12.65 -14.59 0.53
C PHE A 56 -11.89 -15.51 -0.43
N ASP A 57 -12.39 -15.66 -1.65
CA ASP A 57 -11.84 -16.54 -2.69
C ASP A 57 -11.56 -17.97 -2.20
N GLY A 58 -12.53 -18.54 -1.45
CA GLY A 58 -12.44 -19.90 -0.89
C GLY A 58 -11.45 -20.07 0.27
N GLN A 59 -10.89 -18.98 0.80
CA GLN A 59 -9.97 -18.97 1.93
C GLN A 59 -10.64 -18.35 3.15
N SER A 60 -10.47 -18.97 4.33
CA SER A 60 -10.90 -18.38 5.59
C SER A 60 -10.06 -17.15 5.92
N VAL A 61 -10.69 -16.03 6.26
CA VAL A 61 -10.03 -14.76 6.55
C VAL A 61 -10.48 -14.15 7.87
N PHE A 62 -9.58 -13.41 8.50
CA PHE A 62 -9.93 -12.42 9.51
C PHE A 62 -10.27 -11.10 8.80
N VAL A 63 -11.38 -10.47 9.18
CA VAL A 63 -11.73 -9.11 8.75
C VAL A 63 -11.39 -8.14 9.87
N VAL A 64 -10.43 -7.27 9.60
CA VAL A 64 -9.93 -6.28 10.56
C VAL A 64 -10.17 -4.88 10.01
N GLU A 65 -10.89 -4.07 10.78
CA GLU A 65 -11.01 -2.63 10.51
C GLU A 65 -9.76 -1.93 11.02
N GLN A 66 -9.16 -1.10 10.17
CA GLN A 66 -8.07 -0.22 10.55
C GLN A 66 -8.42 1.23 10.22
N THR A 67 -8.21 2.12 11.20
CA THR A 67 -8.50 3.55 11.06
C THR A 67 -7.19 4.32 11.11
N PRO A 68 -6.85 5.10 10.05
CA PRO A 68 -5.65 5.92 10.06
C PRO A 68 -5.70 6.98 11.17
N VAL A 69 -4.60 7.13 11.94
CA VAL A 69 -4.47 8.20 12.95
C VAL A 69 -4.05 9.53 12.35
N ASP A 70 -3.49 9.52 11.14
CA ASP A 70 -3.07 10.74 10.44
C ASP A 70 -4.27 11.46 9.82
N LYS A 71 -4.48 12.70 10.24
CA LYS A 71 -5.55 13.57 9.72
C LYS A 71 -5.49 13.85 8.21
N PHE A 72 -4.30 13.68 7.61
CA PHE A 72 -4.08 13.89 6.18
C PHE A 72 -4.32 12.64 5.33
N SER A 73 -4.62 11.49 5.92
CA SER A 73 -5.06 10.32 5.17
C SER A 73 -6.32 10.64 4.37
N GLY A 74 -6.44 10.12 3.17
CA GLY A 74 -7.65 10.22 2.34
C GLY A 74 -8.78 9.31 2.83
N TYR A 75 -8.47 8.37 3.74
CA TYR A 75 -9.41 7.35 4.18
C TYR A 75 -9.99 7.67 5.55
N SER A 76 -11.28 7.35 5.72
CA SER A 76 -11.92 7.30 7.03
C SER A 76 -11.58 6.01 7.76
N LYS A 77 -11.56 4.90 7.03
CA LYS A 77 -11.20 3.56 7.51
C LYS A 77 -10.82 2.65 6.35
N GLN A 78 -10.29 1.49 6.66
CA GLN A 78 -9.99 0.41 5.73
C GLN A 78 -10.43 -0.92 6.35
N LEU A 79 -10.85 -1.89 5.52
CA LEU A 79 -11.13 -3.26 5.96
C LEU A 79 -10.10 -4.20 5.33
N ALA A 80 -9.27 -4.81 6.15
CA ALA A 80 -8.27 -5.78 5.74
C ALA A 80 -8.82 -7.19 5.86
N PHE A 81 -8.73 -7.97 4.78
CA PHE A 81 -9.06 -9.38 4.72
C PHE A 81 -7.76 -10.18 4.73
N ILE A 82 -7.46 -10.81 5.85
CA ILE A 82 -6.18 -11.46 6.14
C ILE A 82 -6.42 -12.96 6.25
N ASP A 83 -5.74 -13.78 5.41
CA ASP A 83 -5.91 -15.23 5.49
C ASP A 83 -5.47 -15.79 6.85
N GLN A 84 -6.20 -16.83 7.30
CA GLN A 84 -6.00 -17.40 8.63
C GLN A 84 -4.84 -18.40 8.68
N GLU A 85 -4.33 -18.84 7.53
CA GLU A 85 -3.27 -19.86 7.47
C GLU A 85 -1.87 -19.24 7.50
N HIS A 86 -1.65 -18.20 6.67
CA HIS A 86 -0.33 -17.58 6.49
C HIS A 86 -0.29 -16.10 6.86
N TYR A 87 -1.42 -15.54 7.32
CA TYR A 87 -1.58 -14.13 7.71
C TYR A 87 -1.21 -13.15 6.57
N ARG A 88 -1.51 -13.52 5.31
CA ARG A 88 -1.34 -12.65 4.14
C ARG A 88 -2.55 -11.76 3.97
N LEU A 89 -2.33 -10.53 3.57
CA LEU A 89 -3.41 -9.63 3.16
C LEU A 89 -3.89 -10.03 1.77
N LEU A 90 -5.12 -10.52 1.63
CA LEU A 90 -5.68 -10.92 0.34
C LEU A 90 -6.46 -9.78 -0.34
N LYS A 91 -7.17 -9.00 0.47
CA LYS A 91 -8.02 -7.91 0.01
C LYS A 91 -7.99 -6.76 1.01
N MET A 92 -8.15 -5.53 0.52
CA MET A 92 -8.39 -4.35 1.36
C MET A 92 -9.43 -3.43 0.72
N ASP A 93 -10.49 -3.11 1.46
CA ASP A 93 -11.48 -2.11 1.08
C ASP A 93 -11.17 -0.78 1.74
N PHE A 94 -11.13 0.30 0.97
CA PHE A 94 -10.82 1.65 1.42
C PHE A 94 -12.08 2.52 1.38
N PHE A 95 -12.36 3.21 2.48
CA PHE A 95 -13.52 4.09 2.60
C PHE A 95 -13.07 5.55 2.61
N ASP A 96 -13.77 6.38 1.84
CA ASP A 96 -13.48 7.81 1.76
C ASP A 96 -13.86 8.56 3.07
N LYS A 97 -13.62 9.86 3.11
CA LYS A 97 -13.92 10.70 4.30
C LYS A 97 -15.41 10.83 4.60
N LYS A 98 -16.29 10.45 3.68
CA LYS A 98 -17.75 10.40 3.91
C LYS A 98 -18.19 9.06 4.47
N GLY A 99 -17.32 8.04 4.42
CA GLY A 99 -17.60 6.67 4.82
C GLY A 99 -18.12 5.79 3.70
N ASP A 100 -18.07 6.26 2.44
CA ASP A 100 -18.46 5.47 1.28
C ASP A 100 -17.28 4.63 0.78
N LEU A 101 -17.56 3.43 0.24
CA LEU A 101 -16.53 2.59 -0.38
C LEU A 101 -15.93 3.33 -1.57
N LEU A 102 -14.62 3.59 -1.49
CA LEU A 102 -13.89 4.33 -2.50
C LEU A 102 -13.22 3.38 -3.50
N LYS A 103 -12.46 2.42 -2.98
CA LYS A 103 -11.68 1.50 -3.80
C LYS A 103 -11.37 0.21 -3.07
N THR A 104 -11.07 -0.82 -3.85
CA THR A 104 -10.72 -2.17 -3.39
C THR A 104 -9.37 -2.56 -3.96
N LEU A 105 -8.47 -3.03 -3.12
CA LEU A 105 -7.18 -3.65 -3.49
C LEU A 105 -7.31 -5.16 -3.39
N ILE A 106 -6.90 -5.87 -4.43
CA ILE A 106 -6.73 -7.33 -4.45
C ILE A 106 -5.25 -7.63 -4.59
N LEU A 107 -4.75 -8.59 -3.80
CA LEU A 107 -3.36 -9.04 -3.78
C LEU A 107 -3.30 -10.53 -4.11
N GLU A 108 -2.57 -10.86 -5.18
CA GLU A 108 -2.51 -12.21 -5.74
C GLU A 108 -1.06 -12.62 -6.04
N ASP A 109 -0.90 -13.85 -6.52
CA ASP A 109 0.38 -14.43 -6.93
C ASP A 109 1.43 -14.33 -5.81
N TYR A 110 1.04 -14.78 -4.61
CA TYR A 110 1.93 -14.79 -3.46
C TYR A 110 3.04 -15.83 -3.61
N GLU A 111 4.28 -15.40 -3.48
CA GLU A 111 5.46 -16.26 -3.39
C GLU A 111 6.10 -16.19 -2.01
N LEU A 112 6.64 -17.32 -1.57
CA LEU A 112 7.36 -17.44 -0.30
C LEU A 112 8.87 -17.27 -0.50
N TYR A 113 9.42 -16.21 0.07
CA TYR A 113 10.85 -15.89 0.02
C TYR A 113 11.56 -16.27 1.31
N LEU A 114 12.73 -16.89 1.19
CA LEU A 114 13.58 -17.29 2.31
C LEU A 114 12.83 -18.14 3.36
N ASP A 115 11.85 -18.93 2.93
CA ASP A 115 10.98 -19.75 3.79
C ASP A 115 10.25 -18.96 4.91
N GLN A 116 10.15 -17.63 4.76
CA GLN A 116 9.65 -16.77 5.82
C GLN A 116 8.74 -15.63 5.33
N TYR A 117 9.00 -15.06 4.16
CA TYR A 117 8.35 -13.81 3.73
C TYR A 117 7.43 -14.03 2.54
N TRP A 118 6.13 -14.02 2.79
CA TRP A 118 5.15 -13.99 1.71
C TRP A 118 5.12 -12.61 1.04
N ARG A 119 5.17 -12.55 -0.29
CA ARG A 119 5.07 -11.32 -1.06
C ARG A 119 4.14 -11.51 -2.25
N PRO A 120 3.14 -10.62 -2.45
CA PRO A 120 2.30 -10.65 -3.63
C PRO A 120 3.10 -10.15 -4.84
N HIS A 121 2.88 -10.76 -5.99
CA HIS A 121 3.45 -10.34 -7.26
C HIS A 121 2.45 -9.54 -8.10
N THR A 122 1.15 -9.68 -7.83
CA THR A 122 0.08 -8.92 -8.46
C THR A 122 -0.67 -8.11 -7.42
N SER A 123 -0.91 -6.83 -7.72
CA SER A 123 -1.71 -5.90 -6.93
C SER A 123 -2.66 -5.16 -7.85
N GLU A 124 -3.97 -5.35 -7.69
CA GLU A 124 -4.98 -4.67 -8.49
C GLU A 124 -5.81 -3.73 -7.62
N MET A 125 -5.84 -2.45 -7.98
CA MET A 125 -6.64 -1.42 -7.31
C MET A 125 -7.82 -1.06 -8.20
N PHE A 126 -9.03 -1.29 -7.70
CA PHE A 126 -10.29 -0.96 -8.37
C PHE A 126 -10.92 0.25 -7.67
N ASN A 127 -11.26 1.29 -8.42
CA ASN A 127 -11.98 2.43 -7.90
C ASN A 127 -13.48 2.18 -8.08
N GLU A 128 -14.17 1.92 -6.98
CA GLU A 128 -15.58 1.54 -6.95
C GLU A 128 -16.52 2.71 -7.31
N GLN A 129 -16.05 3.94 -7.17
CA GLN A 129 -16.85 5.13 -7.48
C GLN A 129 -16.71 5.56 -8.94
N THR A 130 -15.58 5.29 -9.59
CA THR A 130 -15.32 5.72 -10.98
C THR A 130 -15.29 4.58 -11.98
N GLY A 131 -15.19 3.32 -11.53
CA GLY A 131 -15.03 2.14 -12.37
C GLY A 131 -13.65 2.00 -13.03
N LYS A 132 -12.66 2.80 -12.62
CA LYS A 132 -11.28 2.70 -13.12
C LYS A 132 -10.48 1.69 -12.31
N SER A 133 -9.45 1.12 -12.92
CA SER A 133 -8.53 0.23 -12.23
C SER A 133 -7.08 0.47 -12.63
N THR A 134 -6.17 -0.02 -11.80
CA THR A 134 -4.72 -0.06 -12.06
C THR A 134 -4.17 -1.37 -11.51
N ALA A 135 -3.47 -2.12 -12.36
CA ALA A 135 -2.70 -3.28 -11.93
C ALA A 135 -1.21 -2.91 -11.83
N MET A 136 -0.56 -3.44 -10.79
CA MET A 136 0.88 -3.36 -10.56
C MET A 136 1.44 -4.78 -10.46
N PHE A 137 2.46 -5.06 -11.27
CA PHE A 137 3.12 -6.36 -11.30
C PHE A 137 4.56 -6.21 -10.81
N ILE A 138 4.97 -7.12 -9.93
CA ILE A 138 6.34 -7.24 -9.44
C ILE A 138 6.96 -8.46 -10.13
N ASN A 139 7.92 -8.24 -11.02
CA ASN A 139 8.55 -9.31 -11.78
C ASN A 139 9.58 -10.09 -10.95
N GLU A 140 10.27 -9.41 -10.05
CA GLU A 140 11.35 -10.01 -9.27
C GLU A 140 11.54 -9.25 -7.93
N ILE A 141 11.82 -10.00 -6.86
CA ILE A 141 12.18 -9.46 -5.55
C ILE A 141 13.48 -10.13 -5.10
N GLU A 142 14.49 -9.33 -4.83
CA GLU A 142 15.76 -9.78 -4.25
C GLU A 142 15.86 -9.36 -2.79
N PHE A 143 16.19 -10.31 -1.91
CA PHE A 143 16.40 -10.08 -0.49
C PHE A 143 17.88 -10.10 -0.11
N LYS A 144 18.23 -9.37 0.96
CA LYS A 144 19.60 -9.36 1.53
C LYS A 144 20.68 -8.90 0.55
N THR A 145 20.35 -8.00 -0.35
CA THR A 145 21.25 -7.46 -1.37
C THR A 145 22.31 -6.51 -0.82
N GLY A 146 22.32 -6.25 0.48
CA GLY A 146 23.32 -5.40 1.14
C GLY A 146 23.07 -3.89 0.95
N LEU A 147 21.82 -3.48 0.71
CA LEU A 147 21.40 -2.07 0.66
C LEU A 147 21.80 -1.34 1.94
N LYS A 148 22.26 -0.10 1.79
CA LYS A 148 22.64 0.82 2.88
C LYS A 148 21.68 2.01 2.89
N ASP A 149 21.60 2.72 4.01
CA ASP A 149 20.77 3.92 4.14
C ASP A 149 21.09 4.96 3.07
N SER A 150 22.37 5.07 2.67
CA SER A 150 22.82 5.96 1.57
C SER A 150 22.23 5.61 0.20
N ASP A 151 21.76 4.38 0.01
CA ASP A 151 21.16 3.94 -1.26
C ASP A 151 19.69 4.38 -1.35
N LEU A 152 19.08 4.70 -0.21
CA LEU A 152 17.66 5.09 -0.06
C LEU A 152 17.50 6.60 0.20
N ASP A 153 18.56 7.41 0.13
CA ASP A 153 18.45 8.86 0.30
C ASP A 153 17.89 9.55 -0.97
N LYS A 154 17.39 10.79 -0.81
CA LYS A 154 16.81 11.55 -1.93
C LYS A 154 17.79 11.85 -3.07
N ASP A 155 19.10 11.90 -2.78
CA ASP A 155 20.10 12.21 -3.79
C ASP A 155 20.45 10.96 -4.62
N SER A 156 20.21 9.76 -4.09
CA SER A 156 20.35 8.50 -4.82
C SER A 156 19.27 8.36 -5.92
N LEU A 157 18.09 8.94 -5.74
CA LEU A 157 17.00 8.90 -6.73
C LEU A 157 17.41 9.41 -8.11
N LYS A 158 18.31 10.39 -8.19
CA LYS A 158 18.80 10.92 -9.47
C LYS A 158 19.72 9.95 -10.21
N ARG A 159 20.26 8.96 -9.50
CA ARG A 159 21.21 7.96 -10.00
C ARG A 159 20.53 6.62 -10.29
N ALA A 160 19.33 6.40 -9.75
CA ALA A 160 18.52 5.22 -10.04
C ALA A 160 18.17 5.20 -11.54
N ARG A 161 18.46 4.10 -12.22
CA ARG A 161 18.21 3.88 -13.64
C ARG A 161 17.09 2.87 -13.83
#